data_531be6ecc2c82caa41258341496d075e
#
_entry.id   531be6ecc2c82caa41258341496d075e
#
_cell.length_a   1.000
_cell.length_b   1.000
_cell.length_c   1.000
_cell.angle_alpha   90.00
_cell.angle_beta   90.00
_cell.angle_gamma   90.00
#
_symmetry.space_group_name_H-M   'P 1'
#
loop_
_entity.id
_entity.type
_entity.pdbx_description
1 polymer ?
#
loop_
_entity_poly.entity_id
_entity_poly.type
_entity_poly.pdbx_seq_one_letter_code
_entity_poly.pdbx_strand_id
1 'polypeptide(L)'
;MSKSFSFTSESVSEGHPDKIADQISDAVLDAILKADPRGRVACETLVKTGVVIVAGEVTTSAWVDVEAIVRKTVLDIGYDTSDMGFDGASCGVLNIIGKQSPDIAQGVDRKDERKQGAGDQGLMFGYATNETDVLMPAPITLAHRLVKKQAQVRKSGKLPWLRPDAKSQVTLRYENDVPVGLEAVVLSTQHSDSISTKQLREAVVEEILKPVLPAKWIDKRTKYHINPTGRFVIGGPVGDCGLTGRKIIVDTYGGFARHGGGAFSGKDPSKVDRSAAYAARYVAKNIVAAGLADRCEVQVSYAIGVAEPTSIMVETFGTGRLSDKRLTQIVRANFDLTPYGLREMLDLARPIYQKTASYGHFGRKEEEFSWERTDKADALAAELKSTRAA
;
A
#
# COMPACT_ATOMS: atom_id res chain seq x y z
N MET A 1 5.71 35.13 -3.15
CA MET A 1 4.57 34.75 -4.01
C MET A 1 3.88 33.54 -3.40
N SER A 2 2.55 33.52 -3.31
CA SER A 2 1.80 32.35 -2.87
C SER A 2 2.05 31.20 -3.84
N LYS A 3 2.42 30.01 -3.33
CA LYS A 3 2.60 28.79 -4.14
C LYS A 3 1.24 28.15 -4.34
N SER A 4 0.75 28.10 -5.57
CA SER A 4 -0.51 27.44 -5.94
C SER A 4 -0.25 26.38 -7.01
N PHE A 5 -0.82 25.17 -6.82
CA PHE A 5 -0.71 24.07 -7.75
C PHE A 5 -1.85 23.05 -7.58
N SER A 6 -2.05 22.21 -8.58
CA SER A 6 -2.95 21.06 -8.48
C SER A 6 -2.12 19.79 -8.39
N PHE A 7 -2.57 18.85 -7.55
CA PHE A 7 -1.92 17.54 -7.42
C PHE A 7 -2.95 16.41 -7.52
N THR A 8 -2.55 15.35 -8.21
CA THR A 8 -3.42 14.20 -8.51
C THR A 8 -2.81 12.90 -8.00
N SER A 9 -3.63 12.10 -7.33
CA SER A 9 -3.32 10.70 -7.04
C SER A 9 -4.43 9.79 -7.53
N GLU A 10 -4.07 8.55 -7.84
CA GLU A 10 -5.02 7.51 -8.25
C GLU A 10 -4.98 6.30 -7.31
N SER A 11 -6.05 5.53 -7.31
CA SER A 11 -6.14 4.23 -6.65
C SER A 11 -6.98 3.27 -7.46
N VAL A 12 -6.86 1.98 -7.14
CA VAL A 12 -7.62 0.91 -7.77
C VAL A 12 -8.27 0.03 -6.72
N SER A 13 -9.38 -0.62 -7.09
CA SER A 13 -10.12 -1.51 -6.18
C SER A 13 -9.43 -2.86 -5.98
N GLU A 14 -9.91 -3.63 -5.02
CA GLU A 14 -9.49 -5.01 -4.78
C GLU A 14 -9.68 -5.93 -6.00
N GLY A 15 -10.61 -5.59 -6.90
CA GLY A 15 -10.89 -6.36 -8.12
C GLY A 15 -10.10 -5.94 -9.36
N HIS A 16 -9.23 -4.93 -9.25
CA HIS A 16 -8.30 -4.60 -10.32
C HIS A 16 -7.31 -5.75 -10.53
N PRO A 17 -6.97 -6.13 -11.78
CA PRO A 17 -6.10 -7.29 -12.06
C PRO A 17 -4.79 -7.32 -11.27
N ASP A 18 -4.05 -6.20 -11.22
CA ASP A 18 -2.81 -6.12 -10.45
C ASP A 18 -3.07 -6.33 -8.95
N LYS A 19 -4.21 -5.85 -8.41
CA LYS A 19 -4.53 -6.02 -6.99
C LYS A 19 -5.06 -7.41 -6.66
N ILE A 20 -5.65 -8.13 -7.60
CA ILE A 20 -5.94 -9.55 -7.46
C ILE A 20 -4.60 -10.32 -7.30
N ALA A 21 -3.62 -10.02 -8.16
CA ALA A 21 -2.30 -10.63 -8.09
C ALA A 21 -1.59 -10.34 -6.75
N ASP A 22 -1.61 -9.09 -6.27
CA ASP A 22 -1.05 -8.71 -4.98
C ASP A 22 -1.72 -9.44 -3.82
N GLN A 23 -3.06 -9.53 -3.82
CA GLN A 23 -3.80 -10.22 -2.76
C GLN A 23 -3.52 -11.73 -2.73
N ILE A 24 -3.37 -12.38 -3.89
CA ILE A 24 -3.01 -13.80 -3.96
C ILE A 24 -1.60 -13.99 -3.41
N SER A 25 -0.63 -13.19 -3.84
CA SER A 25 0.75 -13.29 -3.40
C SER A 25 0.89 -13.10 -1.88
N ASP A 26 0.17 -12.13 -1.30
CA ASP A 26 0.15 -11.91 0.14
C ASP A 26 -0.67 -12.95 0.91
N ALA A 27 -1.70 -13.54 0.31
CA ALA A 27 -2.42 -14.66 0.92
C ALA A 27 -1.55 -15.93 1.04
N VAL A 28 -0.72 -16.20 0.04
CA VAL A 28 0.28 -17.29 0.11
C VAL A 28 1.32 -17.00 1.18
N LEU A 29 1.83 -15.77 1.25
CA LEU A 29 2.75 -15.34 2.31
C LEU A 29 2.14 -15.53 3.69
N ASP A 30 0.91 -15.04 3.92
CA ASP A 30 0.23 -15.16 5.22
C ASP A 30 -0.01 -16.62 5.62
N ALA A 31 -0.37 -17.49 4.68
CA ALA A 31 -0.55 -18.92 4.93
C ALA A 31 0.75 -19.59 5.38
N ILE A 32 1.88 -19.20 4.77
CA ILE A 32 3.21 -19.71 5.16
C ILE A 32 3.59 -19.17 6.54
N LEU A 33 3.53 -17.85 6.77
CA LEU A 33 3.93 -17.25 8.05
C LEU A 33 3.10 -17.73 9.22
N LYS A 34 1.84 -18.09 9.00
CA LYS A 34 0.97 -18.67 10.04
C LYS A 34 1.50 -20.02 10.56
N ALA A 35 2.09 -20.82 9.69
CA ALA A 35 2.60 -22.16 10.02
C ALA A 35 4.12 -22.15 10.28
N ASP A 36 4.85 -21.25 9.64
CA ASP A 36 6.30 -21.08 9.74
C ASP A 36 6.66 -19.59 9.73
N PRO A 37 6.70 -18.92 10.92
CA PRO A 37 7.06 -17.49 11.02
C PRO A 37 8.47 -17.13 10.52
N ARG A 38 9.32 -18.13 10.26
CA ARG A 38 10.67 -17.98 9.69
C ARG A 38 10.73 -18.28 8.20
N GLY A 39 9.61 -18.60 7.59
CA GLY A 39 9.52 -18.89 6.16
C GLY A 39 10.06 -17.74 5.31
N ARG A 40 10.83 -18.07 4.28
CA ARG A 40 11.34 -17.13 3.29
C ARG A 40 10.44 -17.22 2.07
N VAL A 41 9.86 -16.09 1.68
CA VAL A 41 8.85 -16.04 0.63
C VAL A 41 9.15 -14.88 -0.32
N ALA A 42 9.23 -15.19 -1.59
CA ALA A 42 9.14 -14.28 -2.71
C ALA A 42 8.10 -14.88 -3.66
N CYS A 43 6.85 -14.47 -3.53
CA CYS A 43 5.72 -15.02 -4.26
C CYS A 43 5.15 -13.97 -5.21
N GLU A 44 5.10 -14.27 -6.47
CA GLU A 44 4.60 -13.41 -7.54
C GLU A 44 3.45 -14.10 -8.26
N THR A 45 2.48 -13.32 -8.69
CA THR A 45 1.27 -13.84 -9.33
C THR A 45 1.01 -13.08 -10.62
N LEU A 46 0.60 -13.82 -11.66
CA LEU A 46 0.03 -13.28 -12.88
C LEU A 46 -1.42 -13.74 -12.98
N VAL A 47 -2.32 -12.83 -13.33
CA VAL A 47 -3.73 -13.14 -13.61
C VAL A 47 -4.12 -12.67 -14.99
N LYS A 48 -4.81 -13.51 -15.73
CA LYS A 48 -5.40 -13.20 -17.05
C LYS A 48 -6.67 -14.03 -17.24
N THR A 49 -7.42 -13.76 -18.29
CA THR A 49 -8.67 -14.46 -18.63
C THR A 49 -8.59 -15.96 -18.33
N GLY A 50 -9.36 -16.42 -17.34
CA GLY A 50 -9.49 -17.82 -16.99
C GLY A 50 -8.26 -18.49 -16.37
N VAL A 51 -7.17 -17.76 -16.05
CA VAL A 51 -5.95 -18.36 -15.52
C VAL A 51 -5.27 -17.49 -14.44
N VAL A 52 -4.72 -18.17 -13.45
CA VAL A 52 -3.81 -17.63 -12.42
C VAL A 52 -2.51 -18.43 -12.44
N ILE A 53 -1.38 -17.75 -12.52
CA ILE A 53 -0.05 -18.37 -12.41
C ILE A 53 0.60 -17.81 -11.15
N VAL A 54 0.98 -18.68 -10.22
CA VAL A 54 1.73 -18.35 -9.02
C VAL A 54 3.15 -18.86 -9.17
N ALA A 55 4.12 -17.96 -9.06
CA ALA A 55 5.54 -18.22 -9.30
C ALA A 55 6.38 -17.65 -8.16
N GLY A 56 7.67 -17.94 -8.16
CA GLY A 56 8.63 -17.40 -7.21
C GLY A 56 9.39 -18.45 -6.45
N GLU A 57 10.04 -18.05 -5.37
CA GLU A 57 10.90 -18.90 -4.55
C GLU A 57 10.45 -18.89 -3.09
N VAL A 58 10.32 -20.07 -2.51
CA VAL A 58 9.92 -20.26 -1.12
C VAL A 58 10.85 -21.25 -0.42
N THR A 59 11.28 -20.89 0.79
CA THR A 59 11.95 -21.80 1.72
C THR A 59 11.15 -21.83 3.01
N THR A 60 10.49 -22.96 3.29
CA THR A 60 9.62 -23.12 4.46
C THR A 60 9.52 -24.60 4.83
N SER A 61 9.21 -24.86 6.09
CA SER A 61 8.77 -26.18 6.59
C SER A 61 7.25 -26.39 6.45
N ALA A 62 6.51 -25.33 6.13
CA ALA A 62 5.06 -25.38 6.00
C ALA A 62 4.64 -25.97 4.65
N TRP A 63 3.55 -26.75 4.68
CA TRP A 63 2.81 -27.09 3.47
C TRP A 63 1.60 -26.19 3.35
N VAL A 64 1.38 -25.60 2.18
CA VAL A 64 0.24 -24.73 1.89
C VAL A 64 -0.44 -25.16 0.58
N ASP A 65 -1.77 -25.18 0.60
CA ASP A 65 -2.57 -25.43 -0.60
C ASP A 65 -2.74 -24.14 -1.40
N VAL A 66 -1.81 -23.91 -2.33
CA VAL A 66 -1.80 -22.70 -3.16
C VAL A 66 -3.06 -22.59 -4.01
N GLU A 67 -3.58 -23.71 -4.53
CA GLU A 67 -4.80 -23.68 -5.34
C GLU A 67 -6.02 -23.21 -4.51
N ALA A 68 -6.20 -23.77 -3.32
CA ALA A 68 -7.29 -23.37 -2.44
C ALA A 68 -7.18 -21.89 -2.03
N ILE A 69 -5.95 -21.40 -1.77
CA ILE A 69 -5.69 -19.99 -1.46
C ILE A 69 -6.09 -19.07 -2.62
N VAL A 70 -5.68 -19.41 -3.83
CA VAL A 70 -6.01 -18.66 -5.05
C VAL A 70 -7.51 -18.58 -5.22
N ARG A 71 -8.21 -19.73 -5.23
CA ARG A 71 -9.66 -19.79 -5.42
C ARG A 71 -10.42 -18.99 -4.38
N LYS A 72 -10.07 -19.17 -3.11
CA LYS A 72 -10.67 -18.41 -2.02
C LYS A 72 -10.46 -16.91 -2.19
N THR A 73 -9.26 -16.45 -2.51
CA THR A 73 -8.96 -15.02 -2.69
C THR A 73 -9.78 -14.42 -3.82
N VAL A 74 -9.86 -15.10 -4.97
CA VAL A 74 -10.61 -14.63 -6.13
C VAL A 74 -12.13 -14.56 -5.84
N LEU A 75 -12.67 -15.58 -5.14
CA LEU A 75 -14.08 -15.60 -4.73
C LEU A 75 -14.38 -14.51 -3.69
N ASP A 76 -13.53 -14.32 -2.69
CA ASP A 76 -13.68 -13.27 -1.66
C ASP A 76 -13.67 -11.85 -2.26
N ILE A 77 -12.95 -11.63 -3.34
CA ILE A 77 -12.97 -10.38 -4.12
C ILE A 77 -14.33 -10.20 -4.80
N GLY A 78 -14.98 -11.27 -5.22
CA GLY A 78 -16.29 -11.27 -5.86
C GLY A 78 -16.24 -11.61 -7.35
N TYR A 79 -15.23 -12.32 -7.81
CA TYR A 79 -15.22 -13.00 -9.10
C TYR A 79 -15.75 -14.43 -8.91
N ASP A 80 -17.05 -14.54 -8.81
CA ASP A 80 -17.80 -15.74 -8.39
C ASP A 80 -18.78 -16.27 -9.45
N THR A 81 -18.78 -15.67 -10.64
CA THR A 81 -19.58 -16.11 -11.78
C THR A 81 -18.81 -16.06 -13.09
N SER A 82 -19.06 -17.03 -13.96
CA SER A 82 -18.47 -17.11 -15.29
C SER A 82 -18.88 -15.96 -16.23
N ASP A 83 -19.98 -15.26 -15.92
CA ASP A 83 -20.43 -14.08 -16.69
C ASP A 83 -19.42 -12.94 -16.69
N MET A 84 -18.53 -12.90 -15.73
CA MET A 84 -17.45 -11.93 -15.68
C MET A 84 -16.20 -12.36 -16.48
N GLY A 85 -16.22 -13.59 -17.06
CA GLY A 85 -15.13 -14.17 -17.83
C GLY A 85 -13.88 -14.51 -16.99
N PHE A 86 -13.97 -14.38 -15.68
CA PHE A 86 -12.98 -14.78 -14.68
C PHE A 86 -13.74 -15.21 -13.42
N ASP A 87 -13.51 -16.42 -12.96
CA ASP A 87 -14.27 -17.04 -11.89
C ASP A 87 -13.34 -17.90 -11.01
N GLY A 88 -13.33 -17.64 -9.70
CA GLY A 88 -12.48 -18.32 -8.75
C GLY A 88 -12.75 -19.82 -8.63
N ALA A 89 -13.99 -20.26 -8.89
CA ALA A 89 -14.33 -21.68 -8.84
C ALA A 89 -13.78 -22.48 -10.04
N SER A 90 -13.64 -21.86 -11.21
CA SER A 90 -13.35 -22.55 -12.48
C SER A 90 -12.07 -22.12 -13.17
N CYS A 91 -11.38 -21.05 -12.74
CA CYS A 91 -10.12 -20.62 -13.35
C CYS A 91 -9.03 -21.69 -13.22
N GLY A 92 -8.17 -21.79 -14.24
CA GLY A 92 -6.97 -22.61 -14.18
C GLY A 92 -5.97 -22.02 -13.20
N VAL A 93 -5.35 -22.86 -12.34
CA VAL A 93 -4.31 -22.43 -11.40
C VAL A 93 -3.04 -23.19 -11.73
N LEU A 94 -1.97 -22.46 -12.07
CA LEU A 94 -0.64 -23.01 -12.27
C LEU A 94 0.25 -22.58 -11.12
N ASN A 95 0.81 -23.54 -10.42
CA ASN A 95 1.78 -23.33 -9.35
C ASN A 95 3.17 -23.74 -9.84
N ILE A 96 4.07 -22.76 -10.01
CA ILE A 96 5.46 -22.94 -10.40
C ILE A 96 6.42 -22.34 -9.38
N ILE A 97 6.03 -22.36 -8.09
CA ILE A 97 6.90 -21.95 -6.98
C ILE A 97 8.05 -22.97 -6.87
N GLY A 98 9.28 -22.45 -6.86
CA GLY A 98 10.51 -23.20 -6.67
C GLY A 98 11.14 -22.99 -5.31
N LYS A 99 12.33 -23.56 -5.11
CA LYS A 99 13.17 -23.34 -3.91
C LYS A 99 14.11 -22.16 -4.14
N GLN A 100 14.39 -21.40 -3.08
CA GLN A 100 15.36 -20.30 -3.10
C GLN A 100 16.78 -20.80 -3.42
N SER A 101 17.54 -19.99 -4.18
CA SER A 101 18.96 -20.24 -4.47
C SER A 101 19.79 -20.30 -3.18
N PRO A 102 20.67 -21.32 -3.02
CA PRO A 102 21.59 -21.40 -1.89
C PRO A 102 22.55 -20.22 -1.79
N ASP A 103 22.89 -19.60 -2.92
CA ASP A 103 23.83 -18.48 -2.96
C ASP A 103 23.25 -17.21 -2.32
N ILE A 104 21.96 -16.99 -2.46
CA ILE A 104 21.26 -15.89 -1.80
C ILE A 104 21.16 -16.14 -0.29
N ALA A 105 20.91 -17.39 0.13
CA ALA A 105 20.80 -17.76 1.53
C ALA A 105 22.08 -17.47 2.32
N GLN A 106 23.27 -17.64 1.74
CA GLN A 106 24.58 -17.39 2.41
C GLN A 106 24.73 -15.92 2.89
N GLY A 107 24.17 -14.96 2.17
CA GLY A 107 24.25 -13.54 2.54
C GLY A 107 23.30 -13.13 3.67
N VAL A 108 22.19 -13.87 3.83
CA VAL A 108 21.08 -13.51 4.69
C VAL A 108 21.06 -14.35 5.97
N ASP A 109 21.31 -15.65 5.87
CA ASP A 109 21.21 -16.57 7.02
C ASP A 109 22.49 -16.52 7.87
N ARG A 110 22.38 -15.94 9.06
CA ARG A 110 23.44 -15.88 10.07
C ARG A 110 23.04 -16.70 11.29
N LYS A 111 24.02 -17.37 11.94
CA LYS A 111 23.79 -18.10 13.23
C LYS A 111 23.25 -17.18 14.31
N ASP A 112 23.69 -15.91 14.33
CA ASP A 112 23.14 -14.86 15.19
C ASP A 112 22.20 -14.02 14.32
N GLU A 113 20.90 -14.14 14.55
CA GLU A 113 19.83 -13.43 13.81
C GLU A 113 19.99 -11.89 13.88
N ARG A 114 20.58 -11.37 14.97
CA ARG A 114 20.86 -9.93 15.12
C ARG A 114 21.86 -9.40 14.10
N LYS A 115 22.67 -10.28 13.53
CA LYS A 115 23.65 -9.97 12.49
C LYS A 115 23.17 -10.31 11.09
N GLN A 116 21.86 -10.58 10.94
CA GLN A 116 21.25 -10.81 9.64
C GLN A 116 21.51 -9.59 8.74
N GLY A 117 22.10 -9.81 7.59
CA GLY A 117 22.29 -8.78 6.56
C GLY A 117 21.01 -8.57 5.75
N ALA A 118 20.96 -7.44 5.05
CA ALA A 118 19.89 -7.19 4.09
C ALA A 118 19.90 -8.24 2.97
N GLY A 119 18.70 -8.72 2.60
CA GLY A 119 18.54 -9.73 1.55
C GLY A 119 18.82 -9.23 0.15
N ASP A 120 18.88 -7.92 -0.03
CA ASP A 120 19.22 -7.26 -1.29
C ASP A 120 19.79 -5.86 -1.01
N GLN A 121 20.40 -5.25 -2.02
CA GLN A 121 20.65 -3.82 -2.06
C GLN A 121 19.35 -3.09 -2.38
N GLY A 122 19.25 -1.83 -1.94
CA GLY A 122 18.10 -1.00 -2.31
C GLY A 122 18.01 0.27 -1.49
N LEU A 123 17.03 1.11 -1.87
CA LEU A 123 16.66 2.32 -1.14
C LEU A 123 15.15 2.36 -0.98
N MET A 124 14.68 2.77 0.19
CA MET A 124 13.27 2.78 0.55
C MET A 124 12.92 4.13 1.14
N PHE A 125 11.66 4.54 0.93
CA PHE A 125 11.15 5.81 1.42
C PHE A 125 9.95 5.60 2.33
N GLY A 126 9.88 6.41 3.40
CA GLY A 126 8.70 6.62 4.20
C GLY A 126 8.30 8.09 4.15
N TYR A 127 7.00 8.37 4.27
CA TYR A 127 6.47 9.72 4.25
C TYR A 127 5.31 9.89 5.23
N ALA A 128 5.17 11.09 5.77
CA ALA A 128 4.00 11.51 6.54
C ALA A 128 3.76 13.02 6.33
N THR A 129 2.50 13.43 6.43
CA THR A 129 2.07 14.84 6.39
C THR A 129 0.84 15.02 7.26
N ASN A 130 0.65 16.19 7.83
CA ASN A 130 -0.48 16.52 8.68
C ASN A 130 -1.78 16.86 7.90
N GLU A 131 -1.85 16.55 6.61
CA GLU A 131 -3.00 16.87 5.75
C GLU A 131 -4.28 16.10 6.11
N THR A 132 -4.14 14.90 6.67
CA THR A 132 -5.25 14.01 7.01
C THR A 132 -5.12 13.43 8.42
N ASP A 133 -6.22 12.87 8.92
CA ASP A 133 -6.31 12.20 10.23
C ASP A 133 -5.42 10.96 10.35
N VAL A 134 -4.94 10.41 9.24
CA VAL A 134 -4.03 9.26 9.19
C VAL A 134 -2.59 9.66 8.84
N LEU A 135 -2.30 10.95 8.82
CA LEU A 135 -1.00 11.52 8.47
C LEU A 135 -0.48 11.07 7.09
N MET A 136 -1.38 11.07 6.12
CA MET A 136 -1.12 10.76 4.70
C MET A 136 -1.50 11.94 3.81
N PRO A 137 -0.95 12.01 2.59
CA PRO A 137 -1.40 12.98 1.59
C PRO A 137 -2.89 12.82 1.28
N ALA A 138 -3.60 13.92 1.19
CA ALA A 138 -5.05 13.93 1.01
C ALA A 138 -5.52 13.31 -0.33
N PRO A 139 -4.85 13.52 -1.49
CA PRO A 139 -5.31 12.97 -2.76
C PRO A 139 -5.35 11.44 -2.75
N ILE A 140 -4.27 10.78 -2.33
CA ILE A 140 -4.21 9.30 -2.30
C ILE A 140 -5.16 8.73 -1.24
N THR A 141 -5.30 9.40 -0.09
CA THR A 141 -6.23 8.99 0.97
C THR A 141 -7.67 8.99 0.46
N LEU A 142 -8.08 10.03 -0.24
CA LEU A 142 -9.43 10.08 -0.83
C LEU A 142 -9.60 9.08 -1.96
N ALA A 143 -8.61 8.90 -2.82
CA ALA A 143 -8.65 7.91 -3.89
C ALA A 143 -8.84 6.48 -3.33
N HIS A 144 -8.11 6.10 -2.28
CA HIS A 144 -8.32 4.81 -1.59
C HIS A 144 -9.73 4.68 -1.00
N ARG A 145 -10.20 5.73 -0.32
CA ARG A 145 -11.53 5.72 0.31
C ARG A 145 -12.66 5.55 -0.72
N LEU A 146 -12.50 6.11 -1.92
CA LEU A 146 -13.48 5.97 -3.00
C LEU A 146 -13.61 4.53 -3.49
N VAL A 147 -12.50 3.86 -3.83
CA VAL A 147 -12.55 2.47 -4.31
C VAL A 147 -12.88 1.49 -3.18
N LYS A 148 -12.49 1.77 -1.94
CA LYS A 148 -12.94 1.01 -0.75
C LYS A 148 -14.45 1.13 -0.55
N LYS A 149 -15.01 2.33 -0.73
CA LYS A 149 -16.46 2.56 -0.64
C LYS A 149 -17.21 1.86 -1.77
N GLN A 150 -16.67 1.86 -3.00
CA GLN A 150 -17.23 1.11 -4.12
C GLN A 150 -17.34 -0.38 -3.79
N ALA A 151 -16.27 -0.99 -3.27
CA ALA A 151 -16.28 -2.39 -2.86
C ALA A 151 -17.28 -2.68 -1.72
N GLN A 152 -17.40 -1.79 -0.72
CA GLN A 152 -18.37 -1.91 0.37
C GLN A 152 -19.82 -1.87 -0.15
N VAL A 153 -20.12 -0.92 -1.02
CA VAL A 153 -21.48 -0.78 -1.61
C VAL A 153 -21.82 -1.99 -2.48
N ARG A 154 -20.84 -2.50 -3.25
CA ARG A 154 -21.00 -3.73 -4.06
C ARG A 154 -21.24 -4.95 -3.17
N LYS A 155 -20.37 -5.22 -2.19
CA LYS A 155 -20.46 -6.40 -1.31
C LYS A 155 -21.69 -6.38 -0.41
N SER A 156 -22.24 -5.19 -0.07
CA SER A 156 -23.49 -5.08 0.68
C SER A 156 -24.74 -5.37 -0.17
N GLY A 157 -24.61 -5.52 -1.48
CA GLY A 157 -25.75 -5.70 -2.40
C GLY A 157 -26.56 -4.43 -2.65
N LYS A 158 -26.15 -3.26 -2.12
CA LYS A 158 -26.89 -2.00 -2.28
C LYS A 158 -26.96 -1.56 -3.75
N LEU A 159 -25.88 -1.78 -4.50
CA LEU A 159 -25.82 -1.58 -5.95
C LEU A 159 -25.39 -2.91 -6.61
N PRO A 160 -26.34 -3.84 -6.83
CA PRO A 160 -26.02 -5.23 -7.21
C PRO A 160 -25.46 -5.36 -8.63
N TRP A 161 -25.54 -4.32 -9.44
CA TRP A 161 -24.94 -4.24 -10.77
C TRP A 161 -23.47 -3.84 -10.76
N LEU A 162 -22.89 -3.41 -9.62
CA LEU A 162 -21.46 -3.15 -9.50
C LEU A 162 -20.65 -4.45 -9.61
N ARG A 163 -19.53 -4.39 -10.32
CA ARG A 163 -18.55 -5.47 -10.43
C ARG A 163 -17.25 -5.11 -9.74
N PRO A 164 -16.31 -6.07 -9.52
CA PRO A 164 -15.16 -5.86 -8.64
C PRO A 164 -14.14 -4.83 -9.13
N ASP A 165 -13.94 -4.67 -10.45
CA ASP A 165 -12.91 -3.78 -11.00
C ASP A 165 -13.34 -2.32 -10.97
N ALA A 166 -12.49 -1.47 -10.40
CA ALA A 166 -12.69 -0.03 -10.39
C ALA A 166 -11.36 0.73 -10.23
N LYS A 167 -11.35 1.97 -10.75
CA LYS A 167 -10.25 2.93 -10.60
C LYS A 167 -10.80 4.28 -10.13
N SER A 168 -10.09 4.93 -9.23
CA SER A 168 -10.38 6.30 -8.80
C SER A 168 -9.18 7.21 -9.03
N GLN A 169 -9.44 8.48 -9.24
CA GLN A 169 -8.43 9.53 -9.31
C GLN A 169 -8.97 10.78 -8.65
N VAL A 170 -8.17 11.45 -7.82
CA VAL A 170 -8.55 12.66 -7.10
C VAL A 170 -7.51 13.74 -7.36
N THR A 171 -7.97 14.89 -7.84
CA THR A 171 -7.16 16.10 -8.05
C THR A 171 -7.58 17.15 -7.04
N LEU A 172 -6.63 17.58 -6.20
CA LEU A 172 -6.82 18.66 -5.23
C LEU A 172 -6.04 19.91 -5.63
N ARG A 173 -6.61 21.07 -5.35
CA ARG A 173 -5.92 22.36 -5.41
C ARG A 173 -5.21 22.61 -4.08
N TYR A 174 -3.98 23.06 -4.17
CA TYR A 174 -3.13 23.43 -3.05
C TYR A 174 -2.79 24.92 -3.07
N GLU A 175 -2.79 25.53 -1.90
CA GLU A 175 -2.28 26.89 -1.68
C GLU A 175 -1.31 26.86 -0.49
N ASN A 176 -0.07 27.28 -0.71
CA ASN A 176 0.99 27.24 0.29
C ASN A 176 1.17 25.83 0.93
N ASP A 177 1.16 24.82 0.08
CA ASP A 177 1.28 23.40 0.45
C ASP A 177 0.13 22.84 1.31
N VAL A 178 -1.01 23.53 1.39
CA VAL A 178 -2.24 23.09 2.08
C VAL A 178 -3.33 22.78 1.05
N PRO A 179 -4.03 21.63 1.15
CA PRO A 179 -5.15 21.32 0.26
C PRO A 179 -6.36 22.22 0.59
N VAL A 180 -6.84 22.95 -0.41
CA VAL A 180 -7.90 23.97 -0.24
C VAL A 180 -9.18 23.68 -1.03
N GLY A 181 -9.15 22.74 -1.96
CA GLY A 181 -10.35 22.44 -2.75
C GLY A 181 -10.19 21.25 -3.69
N LEU A 182 -11.33 20.65 -4.04
CA LEU A 182 -11.43 19.53 -4.96
C LEU A 182 -11.60 20.08 -6.39
N GLU A 183 -10.67 19.73 -7.27
CA GLU A 183 -10.72 20.16 -8.68
C GLU A 183 -11.43 19.13 -9.55
N ALA A 184 -11.02 17.87 -9.45
CA ALA A 184 -11.62 16.79 -10.23
C ALA A 184 -11.63 15.46 -9.47
N VAL A 185 -12.65 14.65 -9.75
CA VAL A 185 -12.73 13.24 -9.34
C VAL A 185 -13.06 12.41 -10.56
N VAL A 186 -12.28 11.35 -10.76
CA VAL A 186 -12.59 10.30 -11.72
C VAL A 186 -12.93 9.03 -10.95
N LEU A 187 -14.04 8.37 -11.32
CA LEU A 187 -14.36 7.02 -10.88
C LEU A 187 -14.81 6.21 -12.09
N SER A 188 -14.00 5.22 -12.46
CA SER A 188 -14.34 4.21 -13.44
C SER A 188 -14.63 2.91 -12.71
N THR A 189 -15.86 2.40 -12.84
CA THR A 189 -16.28 1.17 -12.16
C THR A 189 -16.93 0.21 -13.14
N GLN A 190 -16.48 -1.05 -13.07
CA GLN A 190 -17.08 -2.15 -13.83
C GLN A 190 -18.51 -2.40 -13.34
N HIS A 191 -19.42 -2.73 -14.28
CA HIS A 191 -20.82 -2.95 -13.99
C HIS A 191 -21.42 -4.03 -14.90
N SER A 192 -22.57 -4.59 -14.51
CA SER A 192 -23.37 -5.45 -15.39
C SER A 192 -24.03 -4.63 -16.50
N ASP A 193 -24.46 -5.29 -17.55
CA ASP A 193 -25.13 -4.65 -18.70
C ASP A 193 -26.56 -4.18 -18.41
N SER A 194 -27.07 -4.44 -17.20
CA SER A 194 -28.46 -4.16 -16.80
C SER A 194 -28.73 -2.71 -16.39
N ILE A 195 -27.69 -1.86 -16.28
CA ILE A 195 -27.82 -0.48 -15.79
C ILE A 195 -27.53 0.55 -16.88
N SER A 196 -28.35 1.58 -16.99
CA SER A 196 -28.07 2.69 -17.88
C SER A 196 -26.96 3.60 -17.35
N THR A 197 -26.18 4.21 -18.23
CA THR A 197 -25.10 5.14 -17.87
C THR A 197 -25.61 6.29 -16.97
N LYS A 198 -26.81 6.80 -17.21
CA LYS A 198 -27.39 7.88 -16.40
C LYS A 198 -27.64 7.42 -14.96
N GLN A 199 -28.34 6.32 -14.78
CA GLN A 199 -28.63 5.75 -13.45
C GLN A 199 -27.35 5.39 -12.70
N LEU A 200 -26.35 4.79 -13.40
CA LEU A 200 -25.07 4.48 -12.83
C LEU A 200 -24.39 5.74 -12.27
N ARG A 201 -24.31 6.82 -13.07
CA ARG A 201 -23.67 8.07 -12.66
C ARG A 201 -24.35 8.70 -11.44
N GLU A 202 -25.69 8.75 -11.43
CA GLU A 202 -26.47 9.26 -10.30
C GLU A 202 -26.19 8.44 -9.03
N ALA A 203 -26.29 7.12 -9.10
CA ALA A 203 -26.06 6.23 -7.98
C ALA A 203 -24.62 6.30 -7.44
N VAL A 204 -23.62 6.38 -8.31
CA VAL A 204 -22.21 6.54 -7.91
C VAL A 204 -21.99 7.85 -7.15
N VAL A 205 -22.58 8.95 -7.59
CA VAL A 205 -22.48 10.23 -6.88
C VAL A 205 -23.07 10.12 -5.49
N GLU A 206 -24.27 9.59 -5.36
CA GLU A 206 -24.99 9.52 -4.08
C GLU A 206 -24.36 8.53 -3.10
N GLU A 207 -23.99 7.33 -3.56
CA GLU A 207 -23.63 6.22 -2.69
C GLU A 207 -22.12 6.07 -2.48
N ILE A 208 -21.30 6.65 -3.35
CA ILE A 208 -19.85 6.50 -3.30
C ILE A 208 -19.16 7.85 -3.12
N LEU A 209 -19.43 8.85 -3.97
CA LEU A 209 -18.68 10.11 -3.93
C LEU A 209 -19.07 10.97 -2.73
N LYS A 210 -20.35 11.28 -2.55
CA LYS A 210 -20.83 12.16 -1.46
C LYS A 210 -20.44 11.67 -0.05
N PRO A 211 -20.54 10.36 0.27
CA PRO A 211 -20.14 9.89 1.60
C PRO A 211 -18.64 9.95 1.90
N VAL A 212 -17.81 10.08 0.87
CA VAL A 212 -16.33 10.03 1.00
C VAL A 212 -15.69 11.41 0.89
N LEU A 213 -16.19 12.24 -0.03
CA LEU A 213 -15.55 13.51 -0.35
C LEU A 213 -15.90 14.59 0.66
N PRO A 214 -14.91 15.36 1.18
CA PRO A 214 -15.17 16.44 2.11
C PRO A 214 -16.00 17.55 1.46
N ALA A 215 -17.21 17.80 1.96
CA ALA A 215 -18.12 18.80 1.42
C ALA A 215 -17.50 20.22 1.35
N LYS A 216 -16.62 20.56 2.31
CA LYS A 216 -15.90 21.85 2.36
C LYS A 216 -14.96 22.09 1.17
N TRP A 217 -14.56 21.05 0.44
CA TRP A 217 -13.65 21.16 -0.71
C TRP A 217 -14.39 21.14 -2.06
N ILE A 218 -15.70 20.89 -2.04
CA ILE A 218 -16.54 20.83 -3.24
C ILE A 218 -17.09 22.23 -3.54
N ASP A 219 -16.87 22.70 -4.74
CA ASP A 219 -17.41 23.98 -5.24
C ASP A 219 -17.91 23.86 -6.70
N LYS A 220 -18.37 24.96 -7.30
CA LYS A 220 -18.90 24.98 -8.67
C LYS A 220 -17.88 24.60 -9.75
N ARG A 221 -16.58 24.58 -9.42
CA ARG A 221 -15.47 24.22 -10.33
C ARG A 221 -15.17 22.73 -10.28
N THR A 222 -15.66 22.02 -9.26
CA THR A 222 -15.40 20.59 -9.10
C THR A 222 -16.00 19.78 -10.24
N LYS A 223 -15.18 18.99 -10.92
CA LYS A 223 -15.57 18.15 -12.05
C LYS A 223 -15.68 16.68 -11.63
N TYR A 224 -16.76 16.03 -12.05
CA TYR A 224 -16.97 14.61 -11.83
C TYR A 224 -16.92 13.85 -13.16
N HIS A 225 -16.02 12.89 -13.26
CA HIS A 225 -15.85 12.01 -14.42
C HIS A 225 -16.17 10.56 -14.03
N ILE A 226 -17.45 10.17 -14.19
CA ILE A 226 -17.91 8.83 -13.83
C ILE A 226 -18.13 8.02 -15.09
N ASN A 227 -17.38 6.92 -15.24
CA ASN A 227 -17.32 6.10 -16.46
C ASN A 227 -17.33 7.01 -17.70
N PRO A 228 -16.27 7.83 -17.90
CA PRO A 228 -16.27 8.86 -18.96
C PRO A 228 -16.39 8.26 -20.36
N THR A 229 -15.92 7.04 -20.57
CA THR A 229 -16.06 6.29 -21.83
C THR A 229 -17.46 5.65 -22.00
N GLY A 230 -18.33 5.75 -20.99
CA GLY A 230 -19.67 5.19 -20.98
C GLY A 230 -19.70 3.78 -20.40
N ARG A 231 -19.72 2.76 -21.25
CA ARG A 231 -19.87 1.35 -20.85
C ARG A 231 -18.56 0.76 -20.33
N PHE A 232 -18.61 0.10 -19.15
CA PHE A 232 -17.47 -0.65 -18.60
C PHE A 232 -17.97 -2.01 -18.05
N VAL A 233 -18.35 -2.90 -18.95
CA VAL A 233 -18.85 -4.26 -18.63
C VAL A 233 -17.72 -5.27 -18.67
N ILE A 234 -16.81 -5.17 -19.65
CA ILE A 234 -15.61 -6.01 -19.74
C ILE A 234 -14.53 -5.34 -18.88
N GLY A 235 -14.09 -6.02 -17.84
CA GLY A 235 -13.08 -5.54 -16.90
C GLY A 235 -12.40 -6.71 -16.17
N GLY A 236 -11.63 -6.39 -15.14
CA GLY A 236 -10.87 -7.40 -14.41
C GLY A 236 -9.85 -8.11 -15.29
N PRO A 237 -9.46 -9.36 -14.98
CA PRO A 237 -8.47 -10.13 -15.75
C PRO A 237 -8.83 -10.41 -17.19
N VAL A 238 -10.10 -10.27 -17.57
CA VAL A 238 -10.54 -10.35 -18.97
C VAL A 238 -10.10 -9.12 -19.76
N GLY A 239 -10.28 -7.94 -19.17
CA GLY A 239 -9.92 -6.67 -19.79
C GLY A 239 -8.42 -6.45 -19.85
N ASP A 240 -7.70 -6.74 -18.77
CA ASP A 240 -6.26 -6.47 -18.65
C ASP A 240 -5.55 -7.58 -17.88
N CYS A 241 -4.24 -7.71 -18.12
CA CYS A 241 -3.37 -8.63 -17.37
C CYS A 241 -2.95 -8.00 -16.05
N GLY A 242 -3.03 -8.77 -14.95
CA GLY A 242 -2.55 -8.37 -13.64
C GLY A 242 -1.26 -9.08 -13.26
N LEU A 243 -0.37 -8.33 -12.60
CA LEU A 243 0.86 -8.86 -12.01
C LEU A 243 1.10 -8.25 -10.64
N THR A 244 1.71 -9.05 -9.76
CA THR A 244 2.18 -8.58 -8.45
C THR A 244 3.17 -7.43 -8.61
N GLY A 245 3.01 -6.38 -7.78
CA GLY A 245 3.97 -5.29 -7.71
C GLY A 245 3.90 -4.25 -8.83
N ARG A 246 2.79 -4.18 -9.57
CA ARG A 246 2.58 -3.18 -10.63
C ARG A 246 1.79 -1.94 -10.21
N LYS A 247 1.48 -1.81 -8.91
CA LYS A 247 0.75 -0.66 -8.35
C LYS A 247 1.50 -0.01 -7.18
N ILE A 248 2.84 0.02 -7.27
CA ILE A 248 3.73 0.45 -6.17
C ILE A 248 3.49 1.89 -5.70
N ILE A 249 3.05 2.77 -6.58
CA ILE A 249 2.73 4.16 -6.24
C ILE A 249 1.35 4.25 -5.56
N VAL A 250 0.38 3.44 -6.00
CA VAL A 250 -0.92 3.26 -5.32
C VAL A 250 -0.71 2.67 -3.92
N ASP A 251 0.19 1.72 -3.78
CA ASP A 251 0.49 1.05 -2.52
C ASP A 251 1.13 1.98 -1.48
N THR A 252 1.74 3.07 -1.90
CA THR A 252 2.50 3.99 -1.06
C THR A 252 1.83 5.36 -0.93
N TYR A 253 2.34 6.40 -1.58
CA TYR A 253 1.93 7.79 -1.31
C TYR A 253 1.28 8.51 -2.50
N GLY A 254 0.90 7.78 -3.55
CA GLY A 254 0.20 8.34 -4.72
C GLY A 254 1.01 9.37 -5.50
N GLY A 255 2.35 9.27 -5.47
CA GLY A 255 3.26 10.19 -6.14
C GLY A 255 3.68 11.40 -5.30
N PHE A 256 3.19 11.55 -4.07
CA PHE A 256 3.52 12.68 -3.20
C PHE A 256 4.92 12.59 -2.60
N ALA A 257 5.43 11.38 -2.41
CA ALA A 257 6.78 11.08 -1.94
C ALA A 257 7.59 10.36 -3.02
N ARG A 258 8.92 10.36 -2.84
CA ARG A 258 9.83 9.54 -3.65
C ARG A 258 9.55 8.05 -3.43
N HIS A 259 10.00 7.21 -4.35
CA HIS A 259 9.87 5.77 -4.29
C HIS A 259 11.15 5.08 -4.70
N GLY A 260 11.54 4.02 -3.98
CA GLY A 260 12.77 3.25 -4.28
C GLY A 260 12.63 2.23 -5.39
N GLY A 261 11.40 1.93 -5.83
CA GLY A 261 11.11 0.98 -6.91
C GLY A 261 10.74 -0.43 -6.42
N GLY A 262 10.97 -0.77 -5.14
CA GLY A 262 10.65 -2.09 -4.58
C GLY A 262 9.14 -2.30 -4.40
N ALA A 263 8.62 -3.43 -4.86
CA ALA A 263 7.26 -3.89 -4.58
C ALA A 263 7.18 -4.59 -3.22
N PHE A 264 5.98 -4.61 -2.61
CA PHE A 264 5.75 -5.15 -1.27
C PHE A 264 5.14 -6.56 -1.29
N SER A 265 4.00 -6.72 -1.99
CA SER A 265 3.21 -7.94 -1.94
C SER A 265 4.01 -9.18 -2.32
N GLY A 266 3.77 -10.28 -1.61
CA GLY A 266 4.46 -11.55 -1.81
C GLY A 266 5.83 -11.66 -1.15
N LYS A 267 6.34 -10.59 -0.52
CA LYS A 267 7.67 -10.56 0.12
C LYS A 267 7.55 -10.69 1.64
N ASP A 268 8.26 -11.65 2.23
CA ASP A 268 8.40 -11.79 3.69
C ASP A 268 9.26 -10.66 4.31
N PRO A 269 9.24 -10.48 5.66
CA PRO A 269 9.94 -9.38 6.34
C PRO A 269 11.46 -9.33 6.17
N SER A 270 12.10 -10.38 5.68
CA SER A 270 13.54 -10.35 5.39
C SER A 270 13.89 -9.50 4.17
N LYS A 271 12.91 -9.21 3.33
CA LYS A 271 13.05 -8.34 2.16
C LYS A 271 12.90 -6.89 2.59
N VAL A 272 14.01 -6.16 2.59
CA VAL A 272 14.06 -4.76 3.03
C VAL A 272 13.20 -3.83 2.16
N ASP A 273 12.92 -4.18 0.91
CA ASP A 273 11.95 -3.47 0.08
C ASP A 273 10.63 -3.21 0.82
N ARG A 274 10.14 -4.21 1.55
CA ARG A 274 8.90 -4.12 2.32
C ARG A 274 9.16 -3.65 3.75
N SER A 275 9.98 -4.35 4.51
CA SER A 275 10.17 -4.09 5.94
C SER A 275 10.76 -2.71 6.22
N ALA A 276 11.73 -2.26 5.42
CA ALA A 276 12.33 -0.95 5.59
C ALA A 276 11.42 0.20 5.10
N ALA A 277 10.60 -0.01 4.06
CA ALA A 277 9.58 0.96 3.67
C ALA A 277 8.53 1.16 4.77
N TYR A 278 8.10 0.08 5.44
CA TYR A 278 7.19 0.13 6.58
C TYR A 278 7.83 0.85 7.77
N ALA A 279 9.09 0.55 8.08
CA ALA A 279 9.81 1.24 9.16
C ALA A 279 10.06 2.72 8.84
N ALA A 280 10.40 3.06 7.60
CA ALA A 280 10.56 4.44 7.18
C ALA A 280 9.23 5.23 7.31
N ARG A 281 8.08 4.59 6.98
CA ARG A 281 6.74 5.14 7.27
C ARG A 281 6.53 5.36 8.77
N TYR A 282 6.85 4.38 9.59
CA TYR A 282 6.73 4.48 11.05
C TYR A 282 7.55 5.64 11.61
N VAL A 283 8.80 5.80 11.18
CA VAL A 283 9.67 6.91 11.56
C VAL A 283 9.08 8.24 11.14
N ALA A 284 8.74 8.41 9.86
CA ALA A 284 8.18 9.66 9.34
C ALA A 284 6.87 10.04 10.06
N LYS A 285 6.00 9.05 10.32
CA LYS A 285 4.74 9.26 11.01
C LYS A 285 4.93 9.72 12.45
N ASN A 286 5.88 9.13 13.17
CA ASN A 286 6.19 9.55 14.55
C ASN A 286 6.82 10.95 14.60
N ILE A 287 7.66 11.35 13.63
CA ILE A 287 8.20 12.71 13.54
C ILE A 287 7.08 13.74 13.38
N VAL A 288 6.12 13.49 12.49
CA VAL A 288 4.97 14.39 12.25
C VAL A 288 4.02 14.37 13.44
N ALA A 289 3.71 13.20 14.00
CA ALA A 289 2.86 13.08 15.19
C ALA A 289 3.46 13.77 16.43
N ALA A 290 4.78 13.78 16.58
CA ALA A 290 5.51 14.50 17.63
C ALA A 290 5.46 16.04 17.43
N GLY A 291 4.92 16.54 16.32
CA GLY A 291 4.92 17.97 15.99
C GLY A 291 6.32 18.51 15.64
N LEU A 292 7.27 17.65 15.28
CA LEU A 292 8.63 18.07 14.90
C LEU A 292 8.70 18.59 13.46
N ALA A 293 7.74 18.24 12.63
CA ALA A 293 7.57 18.76 11.26
C ALA A 293 6.10 18.65 10.84
N ASP A 294 5.65 19.44 9.86
CA ASP A 294 4.31 19.29 9.27
C ASP A 294 4.27 18.21 8.20
N ARG A 295 5.43 17.94 7.57
CA ARG A 295 5.66 16.83 6.65
C ARG A 295 7.09 16.33 6.77
N CYS A 296 7.28 15.04 6.57
CA CYS A 296 8.57 14.39 6.70
C CYS A 296 8.70 13.25 5.71
N GLU A 297 9.82 13.21 4.99
CA GLU A 297 10.26 12.07 4.19
C GLU A 297 11.52 11.47 4.82
N VAL A 298 11.56 10.15 4.89
CA VAL A 298 12.71 9.39 5.38
C VAL A 298 13.18 8.44 4.30
N GLN A 299 14.45 8.52 3.92
CA GLN A 299 15.10 7.52 3.07
C GLN A 299 16.02 6.64 3.92
N VAL A 300 15.95 5.33 3.67
CA VAL A 300 16.94 4.36 4.16
C VAL A 300 17.47 3.54 2.99
N SER A 301 18.76 3.14 3.06
CA SER A 301 19.35 2.31 2.02
C SER A 301 20.23 1.22 2.62
N TYR A 302 20.35 0.10 1.88
CA TYR A 302 21.05 -1.10 2.31
C TYR A 302 21.96 -1.62 1.21
N ALA A 303 23.01 -2.35 1.63
CA ALA A 303 23.82 -3.21 0.77
C ALA A 303 23.52 -4.68 1.11
N ILE A 304 23.49 -5.54 0.11
CA ILE A 304 23.26 -6.98 0.31
C ILE A 304 24.26 -7.57 1.32
N GLY A 305 23.76 -8.37 2.26
CA GLY A 305 24.58 -9.04 3.30
C GLY A 305 25.10 -8.12 4.41
N VAL A 306 24.78 -6.80 4.40
CA VAL A 306 25.18 -5.84 5.44
C VAL A 306 23.95 -5.53 6.31
N ALA A 307 24.14 -5.56 7.64
CA ALA A 307 23.05 -5.30 8.58
C ALA A 307 22.75 -3.80 8.74
N GLU A 308 23.81 -2.98 8.88
CA GLU A 308 23.63 -1.55 9.07
C GLU A 308 23.18 -0.86 7.78
N PRO A 309 22.20 0.07 7.87
CA PRO A 309 21.84 0.91 6.73
C PRO A 309 23.06 1.68 6.19
N THR A 310 23.25 1.67 4.88
CA THR A 310 24.33 2.43 4.23
C THR A 310 24.10 3.94 4.31
N SER A 311 22.84 4.38 4.33
CA SER A 311 22.47 5.77 4.59
C SER A 311 21.08 5.88 5.24
N ILE A 312 20.91 6.96 6.01
CA ILE A 312 19.61 7.41 6.53
C ILE A 312 19.55 8.92 6.28
N MET A 313 18.50 9.37 5.59
CA MET A 313 18.22 10.78 5.34
C MET A 313 16.83 11.13 5.89
N VAL A 314 16.72 12.29 6.50
CA VAL A 314 15.43 12.90 6.88
C VAL A 314 15.31 14.22 6.14
N GLU A 315 14.17 14.46 5.51
CA GLU A 315 13.85 15.69 4.77
C GLU A 315 12.49 16.21 5.26
N THR A 316 12.46 17.43 5.78
CA THR A 316 11.24 18.06 6.30
C THR A 316 10.67 19.16 5.38
N PHE A 317 11.29 19.38 4.22
CA PHE A 317 10.86 20.36 3.23
C PHE A 317 10.71 21.77 3.84
N GLY A 318 11.56 22.14 4.77
CA GLY A 318 11.54 23.43 5.46
C GLY A 318 10.46 23.57 6.54
N THR A 319 9.70 22.52 6.86
CA THR A 319 8.66 22.56 7.93
C THR A 319 9.18 22.07 9.28
N GLY A 320 10.43 21.64 9.34
CA GLY A 320 11.08 21.10 10.54
C GLY A 320 11.26 22.12 11.65
N ARG A 321 10.99 21.73 12.88
CA ARG A 321 11.26 22.53 14.10
C ARG A 321 12.68 22.32 14.62
N LEU A 322 13.35 21.31 14.12
CA LEU A 322 14.79 21.03 14.24
C LEU A 322 15.37 20.90 12.83
N SER A 323 16.70 21.02 12.71
CA SER A 323 17.35 20.79 11.42
C SER A 323 17.24 19.31 11.00
N ASP A 324 17.19 19.04 9.69
CA ASP A 324 17.12 17.68 9.15
C ASP A 324 18.30 16.82 9.61
N LYS A 325 19.50 17.44 9.78
CA LYS A 325 20.68 16.80 10.38
C LYS A 325 20.41 16.33 11.81
N ARG A 326 19.79 17.18 12.65
CA ARG A 326 19.47 16.82 14.03
C ARG A 326 18.39 15.73 14.06
N LEU A 327 17.36 15.82 13.23
CA LEU A 327 16.35 14.79 13.11
C LEU A 327 16.93 13.45 12.68
N THR A 328 17.89 13.43 11.74
CA THR A 328 18.61 12.21 11.35
C THR A 328 19.37 11.57 12.53
N GLN A 329 19.98 12.37 13.40
CA GLN A 329 20.64 11.86 14.60
C GLN A 329 19.63 11.26 15.60
N ILE A 330 18.50 11.92 15.79
CA ILE A 330 17.39 11.45 16.64
C ILE A 330 16.84 10.11 16.12
N VAL A 331 16.66 10.00 14.80
CA VAL A 331 16.21 8.74 14.17
C VAL A 331 17.20 7.62 14.46
N ARG A 332 18.49 7.83 14.26
CA ARG A 332 19.53 6.81 14.55
C ARG A 332 19.57 6.39 16.02
N ALA A 333 19.23 7.27 16.93
CA ALA A 333 19.25 6.98 18.37
C ALA A 333 17.99 6.25 18.87
N ASN A 334 16.86 6.39 18.19
CA ASN A 334 15.56 5.92 18.68
C ASN A 334 14.96 4.72 17.88
N PHE A 335 15.51 4.40 16.71
CA PHE A 335 14.96 3.36 15.81
C PHE A 335 16.10 2.42 15.35
N ASP A 336 15.92 1.13 15.61
CA ASP A 336 16.79 0.09 15.05
C ASP A 336 16.35 -0.22 13.62
N LEU A 337 17.13 0.28 12.66
CA LEU A 337 16.85 0.12 11.23
C LEU A 337 17.66 -1.02 10.59
N THR A 338 18.29 -1.91 11.40
CA THR A 338 18.85 -3.16 10.89
C THR A 338 17.72 -4.13 10.44
N PRO A 339 17.94 -5.07 9.52
CA PRO A 339 16.91 -6.02 9.09
C PRO A 339 16.26 -6.77 10.26
N TYR A 340 17.03 -7.15 11.27
CA TYR A 340 16.53 -7.73 12.50
C TYR A 340 15.67 -6.73 13.29
N GLY A 341 16.17 -5.51 13.49
CA GLY A 341 15.48 -4.43 14.20
C GLY A 341 14.15 -4.07 13.56
N LEU A 342 14.09 -4.00 12.22
CA LEU A 342 12.83 -3.76 11.47
C LEU A 342 11.76 -4.79 11.81
N ARG A 343 12.13 -6.08 11.78
CA ARG A 343 11.22 -7.20 12.06
C ARG A 343 10.69 -7.16 13.48
N GLU A 344 11.58 -6.98 14.47
CA GLU A 344 11.22 -6.98 15.89
C GLU A 344 10.45 -5.72 16.29
N MET A 345 10.91 -4.53 15.90
CA MET A 345 10.28 -3.24 16.23
C MET A 345 8.83 -3.17 15.73
N LEU A 346 8.57 -3.72 14.57
CA LEU A 346 7.24 -3.69 13.95
C LEU A 346 6.49 -5.02 14.06
N ASP A 347 7.07 -6.04 14.72
CA ASP A 347 6.46 -7.36 14.88
C ASP A 347 5.90 -7.91 13.55
N LEU A 348 6.80 -8.00 12.54
CA LEU A 348 6.42 -8.31 11.16
C LEU A 348 6.30 -9.81 10.86
N ALA A 349 6.75 -10.71 11.74
CA ALA A 349 6.71 -12.16 11.52
C ALA A 349 5.31 -12.75 11.79
N ARG A 350 4.26 -12.08 11.31
CA ARG A 350 2.85 -12.45 11.52
C ARG A 350 2.08 -12.48 10.19
N PRO A 351 0.97 -13.24 10.10
CA PRO A 351 0.13 -13.29 8.91
C PRO A 351 -0.81 -12.06 8.85
N ILE A 352 -0.29 -10.91 8.44
CA ILE A 352 -0.98 -9.60 8.43
C ILE A 352 -0.99 -8.94 7.05
N TYR A 353 -0.46 -9.61 6.03
CA TYR A 353 -0.10 -8.98 4.76
C TYR A 353 -1.22 -8.94 3.72
N GLN A 354 -2.06 -9.96 3.61
CA GLN A 354 -3.16 -9.99 2.63
C GLN A 354 -4.06 -8.75 2.73
N LYS A 355 -4.32 -8.27 3.95
CA LYS A 355 -5.14 -7.06 4.18
C LYS A 355 -4.48 -5.78 3.68
N THR A 356 -3.16 -5.74 3.52
CA THR A 356 -2.43 -4.58 3.01
C THR A 356 -2.50 -4.45 1.50
N ALA A 357 -2.73 -5.56 0.80
CA ALA A 357 -2.63 -5.67 -0.65
C ALA A 357 -3.67 -4.82 -1.42
N SER A 358 -4.66 -4.24 -0.74
CA SER A 358 -5.65 -3.35 -1.33
C SER A 358 -5.83 -2.09 -0.49
N TYR A 359 -6.13 -0.96 -1.16
CA TYR A 359 -6.44 0.33 -0.53
C TYR A 359 -5.25 1.00 0.17
N GLY A 360 -4.03 0.69 -0.28
CA GLY A 360 -2.77 1.23 0.23
C GLY A 360 -2.24 0.52 1.48
N HIS A 361 -0.93 0.43 1.59
CA HIS A 361 -0.23 -0.16 2.73
C HIS A 361 -0.13 0.82 3.91
N PHE A 362 -0.28 2.11 3.66
CA PHE A 362 -0.12 3.20 4.63
C PHE A 362 -1.42 3.99 4.83
N GLY A 363 -1.51 4.69 5.97
CA GLY A 363 -2.70 5.45 6.33
C GLY A 363 -3.86 4.57 6.81
N ARG A 364 -3.53 3.45 7.41
CA ARG A 364 -4.47 2.44 7.91
C ARG A 364 -4.74 2.65 9.40
N LYS A 365 -5.87 2.10 9.89
CA LYS A 365 -6.29 2.19 11.30
C LYS A 365 -6.43 0.82 11.98
N GLU A 366 -6.16 -0.24 11.25
CA GLU A 366 -6.17 -1.60 11.77
C GLU A 366 -5.01 -1.78 12.78
N GLU A 367 -5.30 -2.30 13.97
CA GLU A 367 -4.35 -2.40 15.09
C GLU A 367 -3.13 -3.29 14.78
N GLU A 368 -3.31 -4.27 13.91
CA GLU A 368 -2.23 -5.17 13.48
C GLU A 368 -1.15 -4.47 12.66
N PHE A 369 -1.42 -3.29 12.08
CA PHE A 369 -0.46 -2.55 11.25
C PHE A 369 0.42 -1.66 12.11
N SER A 370 1.42 -2.28 12.71
CA SER A 370 2.34 -1.69 13.69
C SER A 370 3.10 -0.47 13.19
N TRP A 371 3.34 -0.35 11.88
CA TRP A 371 3.98 0.82 11.27
C TRP A 371 3.12 2.08 11.25
N GLU A 372 1.86 1.96 11.64
CA GLU A 372 0.96 3.10 11.81
C GLU A 372 0.86 3.59 13.25
N ARG A 373 1.55 2.97 14.22
CA ARG A 373 1.60 3.44 15.61
C ARG A 373 2.37 4.76 15.73
N THR A 374 2.01 5.57 16.73
CA THR A 374 2.65 6.84 17.06
C THR A 374 3.22 6.83 18.49
N ASP A 375 3.56 5.65 18.98
CA ASP A 375 4.03 5.37 20.33
C ASP A 375 5.41 5.96 20.66
N LYS A 376 6.16 6.42 19.67
CA LYS A 376 7.42 7.16 19.85
C LYS A 376 7.24 8.68 19.87
N ALA A 377 6.04 9.20 19.55
CA ALA A 377 5.82 10.63 19.38
C ALA A 377 6.18 11.45 20.61
N ASP A 378 5.76 11.02 21.81
CA ASP A 378 6.04 11.75 23.06
C ASP A 378 7.55 11.79 23.37
N ALA A 379 8.26 10.68 23.18
CA ALA A 379 9.70 10.61 23.38
C ALA A 379 10.44 11.53 22.38
N LEU A 380 10.02 11.55 21.12
CA LEU A 380 10.59 12.44 20.11
C LEU A 380 10.28 13.92 20.40
N ALA A 381 9.08 14.24 20.89
CA ALA A 381 8.72 15.60 21.27
C ALA A 381 9.57 16.15 22.43
N ALA A 382 10.05 15.28 23.34
CA ALA A 382 10.95 15.67 24.42
C ALA A 382 12.31 16.17 23.90
N GLU A 383 12.79 15.68 22.77
CA GLU A 383 14.03 16.13 22.13
C GLU A 383 13.98 17.61 21.71
N LEU A 384 12.80 18.12 21.37
CA LEU A 384 12.62 19.55 21.07
C LEU A 384 12.85 20.43 22.31
N LYS A 385 12.42 19.94 23.47
CA LYS A 385 12.59 20.68 24.75
C LYS A 385 14.04 20.71 25.19
N SER A 386 14.77 19.60 25.07
CA SER A 386 16.18 19.51 25.44
C SER A 386 17.07 20.40 24.56
N THR A 387 16.77 20.52 23.27
CA THR A 387 17.52 21.36 22.34
C THR A 387 17.29 22.87 22.53
N ARG A 388 16.16 23.28 23.13
CA ARG A 388 15.88 24.68 23.47
C ARG A 388 16.50 25.12 24.80
N ALA A 389 16.88 24.16 25.62
CA ALA A 389 17.47 24.41 26.94
C ALA A 389 19.03 24.41 26.92
N ALA A 390 19.65 23.96 25.83
CA ALA A 390 21.09 23.99 25.58
C ALA A 390 21.46 25.15 24.62
#